data_12c0f06db3e7e0789060343ffb527b87
#
_entry.id   12c0f06db3e7e0789060343ffb527b87
#
_cell.length_a   1.000
_cell.length_b   1.000
_cell.length_c   1.000
_cell.angle_alpha   90.00
_cell.angle_beta   90.00
_cell.angle_gamma   90.00
#
_symmetry.space_group_name_H-M   'P 1'
#
loop_
_entity.id
_entity.type
_entity.pdbx_description
1 polymer ?
#
loop_
_entity_poly.entity_id
_entity_poly.type
_entity_poly.pdbx_seq_one_letter_code
_entity_poly.pdbx_strand_id
1 'polypeptide(L)'
;ENTEKIESLFKMVGLDAAVIDRFPHELSGGMKQRAIIALALSCDPKVVIADEPTTALDVVIQDQILNEIKKVQQLLGLSLIYISHDIAVIAEMTDQMAVMYAGSIVEIGPTEKVFSTPKHAYTRLLLESTPSVVGEKKKLRSLDGEPPSLINEIIGCSFSPRCPDPSSDCKNPIKEMGLVEIEPGHFADNCCVDCG
;
A
#
# COMPACT_ATOMS: atom_id res chain seq x y z
N GLU A 1 33.50 15.53 -1.70
CA GLU A 1 32.84 14.33 -2.30
C GLU A 1 31.60 13.92 -1.51
N ASN A 2 31.71 13.63 -0.18
CA ASN A 2 30.54 13.26 0.63
C ASN A 2 29.56 14.42 0.83
N THR A 3 30.04 15.63 1.06
CA THR A 3 29.21 16.81 1.26
C THR A 3 28.42 17.16 0.00
N GLU A 4 29.05 17.15 -1.15
CA GLU A 4 28.41 17.40 -2.45
C GLU A 4 27.31 16.37 -2.75
N LYS A 5 27.51 15.09 -2.39
CA LYS A 5 26.49 14.06 -2.54
C LYS A 5 25.28 14.34 -1.64
N ILE A 6 25.53 14.73 -0.38
CA ILE A 6 24.44 15.08 0.57
C ILE A 6 23.64 16.29 0.07
N GLU A 7 24.34 17.34 -0.37
CA GLU A 7 23.68 18.54 -0.94
C GLU A 7 22.81 18.19 -2.16
N SER A 8 23.33 17.31 -3.04
CA SER A 8 22.57 16.85 -4.21
C SER A 8 21.32 16.06 -3.81
N LEU A 9 21.44 15.16 -2.83
CA LEU A 9 20.30 14.39 -2.31
C LEU A 9 19.25 15.29 -1.66
N PHE A 10 19.69 16.26 -0.84
CA PHE A 10 18.78 17.21 -0.20
C PHE A 10 18.03 18.03 -1.24
N LYS A 11 18.73 18.57 -2.23
CA LYS A 11 18.11 19.29 -3.34
C LYS A 11 17.10 18.42 -4.10
N MET A 12 17.41 17.15 -4.30
CA MET A 12 16.53 16.21 -5.01
C MET A 12 15.19 15.99 -4.29
N VAL A 13 15.21 15.98 -2.95
CA VAL A 13 14.01 15.83 -2.11
C VAL A 13 13.43 17.19 -1.65
N GLY A 14 13.84 18.30 -2.26
CA GLY A 14 13.31 19.63 -1.96
C GLY A 14 13.71 20.20 -0.59
N LEU A 15 14.86 19.76 -0.05
CA LEU A 15 15.47 20.37 1.14
C LEU A 15 16.55 21.36 0.76
N ASP A 16 16.62 22.47 1.52
CA ASP A 16 17.72 23.44 1.40
C ASP A 16 18.99 22.85 2.05
N ALA A 17 20.15 23.08 1.40
CA ALA A 17 21.44 22.68 1.95
C ALA A 17 21.75 23.31 3.33
N ALA A 18 21.15 24.47 3.64
CA ALA A 18 21.30 25.16 4.93
C ALA A 18 20.76 24.34 6.13
N VAL A 19 20.02 23.22 5.88
CA VAL A 19 19.50 22.37 6.96
C VAL A 19 20.37 21.13 7.23
N ILE A 20 21.46 20.94 6.50
CA ILE A 20 22.36 19.77 6.64
C ILE A 20 22.91 19.63 8.07
N ASP A 21 23.28 20.76 8.67
CA ASP A 21 23.87 20.80 10.02
C ASP A 21 22.82 20.90 11.14
N ARG A 22 21.53 20.85 10.83
CA ARG A 22 20.47 20.93 11.83
C ARG A 22 20.20 19.58 12.47
N PHE A 23 19.84 19.61 13.74
CA PHE A 23 19.39 18.43 14.46
C PHE A 23 17.92 18.08 14.10
N PRO A 24 17.53 16.80 14.22
CA PRO A 24 16.16 16.38 13.89
C PRO A 24 15.05 17.15 14.62
N HIS A 25 15.27 17.61 15.84
CA HIS A 25 14.29 18.38 16.60
C HIS A 25 14.10 19.82 16.07
N GLU A 26 14.99 20.32 15.24
CA GLU A 26 14.92 21.63 14.59
C GLU A 26 14.21 21.57 13.23
N LEU A 27 13.84 20.38 12.76
CA LEU A 27 13.17 20.14 11.50
C LEU A 27 11.66 19.97 11.70
N SER A 28 10.86 20.52 10.79
CA SER A 28 9.43 20.21 10.71
C SER A 28 9.17 18.74 10.34
N GLY A 29 7.93 18.24 10.52
CA GLY A 29 7.57 16.87 10.15
C GLY A 29 7.88 16.56 8.69
N GLY A 30 7.46 17.42 7.77
CA GLY A 30 7.76 17.25 6.34
C GLY A 30 9.26 17.33 6.00
N MET A 31 10.03 18.17 6.68
CA MET A 31 11.50 18.22 6.50
C MET A 31 12.18 16.93 7.00
N LYS A 32 11.74 16.38 8.12
CA LYS A 32 12.21 15.08 8.62
C LYS A 32 11.95 13.97 7.61
N GLN A 33 10.74 13.95 7.06
CA GLN A 33 10.37 12.93 6.08
C GLN A 33 11.22 13.03 4.80
N ARG A 34 11.45 14.24 4.29
CA ARG A 34 12.36 14.49 3.16
C ARG A 34 13.79 14.04 3.46
N ALA A 35 14.29 14.29 4.65
CA ALA A 35 15.62 13.83 5.07
C ALA A 35 15.70 12.30 5.15
N ILE A 36 14.65 11.60 5.60
CA ILE A 36 14.56 10.13 5.61
C ILE A 36 14.56 9.59 4.16
N ILE A 37 13.83 10.23 3.25
CA ILE A 37 13.84 9.85 1.82
C ILE A 37 15.24 10.04 1.24
N ALA A 38 15.92 11.16 1.49
CA ALA A 38 17.30 11.39 1.05
C ALA A 38 18.26 10.33 1.61
N LEU A 39 18.09 9.93 2.87
CA LEU A 39 18.86 8.86 3.50
C LEU A 39 18.63 7.51 2.80
N ALA A 40 17.38 7.16 2.49
CA ALA A 40 17.05 5.93 1.77
C ALA A 40 17.71 5.87 0.37
N LEU A 41 17.90 7.03 -0.26
CA LEU A 41 18.51 7.15 -1.58
C LEU A 41 20.06 7.19 -1.54
N SER A 42 20.66 7.36 -0.38
CA SER A 42 22.11 7.63 -0.24
C SER A 42 23.01 6.51 -0.75
N CYS A 43 22.50 5.27 -0.82
CA CYS A 43 23.21 4.09 -1.30
C CYS A 43 22.90 3.74 -2.77
N ASP A 44 22.32 4.65 -3.52
CA ASP A 44 21.94 4.47 -4.93
C ASP A 44 21.11 3.17 -5.15
N PRO A 45 20.00 2.98 -4.41
CA PRO A 45 19.23 1.76 -4.45
C PRO A 45 18.50 1.58 -5.78
N LYS A 46 18.24 0.33 -6.18
CA LYS A 46 17.34 0.00 -7.29
C LYS A 46 15.90 -0.16 -6.83
N VAL A 47 15.69 -0.50 -5.56
CA VAL A 47 14.38 -0.71 -4.95
C VAL A 47 14.34 0.05 -3.63
N VAL A 48 13.26 0.79 -3.40
CA VAL A 48 12.98 1.48 -2.14
C VAL A 48 11.67 0.96 -1.58
N ILE A 49 11.64 0.67 -0.28
CA ILE A 49 10.43 0.32 0.45
C ILE A 49 9.99 1.57 1.25
N ALA A 50 8.82 2.09 0.93
CA ALA A 50 8.18 3.20 1.61
C ALA A 50 7.04 2.68 2.48
N ASP A 51 7.32 2.49 3.77
CA ASP A 51 6.37 1.99 4.75
C ASP A 51 5.73 3.17 5.48
N GLU A 52 4.43 3.40 5.20
CA GLU A 52 3.64 4.49 5.76
C GLU A 52 4.35 5.87 5.69
N PRO A 53 4.89 6.27 4.52
CA PRO A 53 5.81 7.42 4.44
C PRO A 53 5.14 8.77 4.69
N THR A 54 3.83 8.83 4.77
CA THR A 54 3.06 10.06 4.99
C THR A 54 2.27 10.06 6.31
N THR A 55 2.45 9.06 7.14
CA THR A 55 1.79 8.98 8.45
C THR A 55 2.16 10.17 9.33
N ALA A 56 1.17 10.71 10.03
CA ALA A 56 1.27 11.89 10.90
C ALA A 56 1.65 13.21 10.20
N LEU A 57 1.48 13.30 8.89
CA LEU A 57 1.57 14.56 8.14
C LEU A 57 0.16 15.11 7.85
N ASP A 58 0.05 16.42 7.75
CA ASP A 58 -1.17 17.04 7.23
C ASP A 58 -1.33 16.77 5.72
N VAL A 59 -2.56 16.87 5.23
CA VAL A 59 -2.92 16.50 3.85
C VAL A 59 -2.11 17.27 2.80
N VAL A 60 -1.77 18.53 3.06
CA VAL A 60 -1.02 19.36 2.10
C VAL A 60 0.43 18.89 2.02
N ILE A 61 1.04 18.61 3.16
CA ILE A 61 2.43 18.11 3.23
C ILE A 61 2.48 16.66 2.68
N GLN A 62 1.47 15.84 2.98
CA GLN A 62 1.34 14.50 2.41
C GLN A 62 1.39 14.54 0.88
N ASP A 63 0.54 15.35 0.23
CA ASP A 63 0.51 15.50 -1.22
C ASP A 63 1.88 15.96 -1.79
N GLN A 64 2.53 16.91 -1.14
CA GLN A 64 3.87 17.35 -1.53
C GLN A 64 4.89 16.22 -1.48
N ILE A 65 4.92 15.41 -0.41
CA ILE A 65 5.85 14.30 -0.24
C ILE A 65 5.60 13.22 -1.30
N LEU A 66 4.33 12.87 -1.56
CA LEU A 66 3.96 11.89 -2.59
C LEU A 66 4.44 12.32 -3.98
N ASN A 67 4.20 13.58 -4.33
CA ASN A 67 4.66 14.16 -5.58
C ASN A 67 6.19 14.14 -5.72
N GLU A 68 6.93 14.36 -4.63
CA GLU A 68 8.38 14.28 -4.64
C GLU A 68 8.90 12.85 -4.78
N ILE A 69 8.33 11.91 -4.05
CA ILE A 69 8.66 10.47 -4.19
C ILE A 69 8.49 10.05 -5.65
N LYS A 70 7.38 10.44 -6.29
CA LYS A 70 7.08 10.13 -7.69
C LYS A 70 8.10 10.75 -8.65
N LYS A 71 8.49 12.02 -8.43
CA LYS A 71 9.53 12.68 -9.23
C LYS A 71 10.89 12.00 -9.09
N VAL A 72 11.27 11.64 -7.87
CA VAL A 72 12.55 10.96 -7.58
C VAL A 72 12.55 9.56 -8.20
N GLN A 73 11.45 8.81 -8.09
CA GLN A 73 11.29 7.51 -8.73
C GLN A 73 11.51 7.60 -10.24
N GLN A 74 10.86 8.55 -10.91
CA GLN A 74 10.99 8.76 -12.36
C GLN A 74 12.41 9.21 -12.74
N LEU A 75 13.01 10.13 -11.99
CA LEU A 75 14.35 10.65 -12.26
C LEU A 75 15.43 9.57 -12.15
N LEU A 76 15.33 8.71 -11.15
CA LEU A 76 16.32 7.68 -10.86
C LEU A 76 15.99 6.33 -11.50
N GLY A 77 14.78 6.14 -12.05
CA GLY A 77 14.34 4.87 -12.61
C GLY A 77 14.28 3.73 -11.59
N LEU A 78 14.01 4.05 -10.32
CA LEU A 78 13.96 3.07 -9.24
C LEU A 78 12.57 2.40 -9.13
N SER A 79 12.54 1.19 -8.61
CA SER A 79 11.30 0.51 -8.22
C SER A 79 10.91 0.90 -6.81
N LEU A 80 9.61 1.13 -6.59
CA LEU A 80 9.06 1.53 -5.29
C LEU A 80 8.06 0.50 -4.81
N ILE A 81 8.26 -0.03 -3.60
CA ILE A 81 7.25 -0.79 -2.86
C ILE A 81 6.63 0.17 -1.86
N TYR A 82 5.36 0.49 -2.05
CA TYR A 82 4.62 1.41 -1.21
C TYR A 82 3.67 0.65 -0.28
N ILE A 83 3.81 0.82 1.02
CA ILE A 83 2.94 0.22 2.03
C ILE A 83 2.11 1.33 2.66
N SER A 84 0.79 1.23 2.60
CA SER A 84 -0.13 2.18 3.20
C SER A 84 -1.49 1.56 3.48
N HIS A 85 -2.17 2.11 4.48
CA HIS A 85 -3.60 1.85 4.73
C HIS A 85 -4.50 2.84 3.96
N ASP A 86 -3.94 3.87 3.34
CA ASP A 86 -4.68 4.85 2.54
C ASP A 86 -4.83 4.35 1.09
N ILE A 87 -6.01 3.85 0.80
CA ILE A 87 -6.36 3.28 -0.50
C ILE A 87 -6.27 4.33 -1.62
N ALA A 88 -6.59 5.60 -1.34
CA ALA A 88 -6.50 6.66 -2.33
C ALA A 88 -5.04 6.93 -2.75
N VAL A 89 -4.13 6.89 -1.79
CA VAL A 89 -2.69 7.01 -2.06
C VAL A 89 -2.20 5.83 -2.89
N ILE A 90 -2.60 4.60 -2.57
CA ILE A 90 -2.22 3.41 -3.36
C ILE A 90 -2.72 3.56 -4.80
N ALA A 91 -3.98 3.98 -5.00
CA ALA A 91 -4.56 4.19 -6.34
C ALA A 91 -3.76 5.20 -7.18
N GLU A 92 -3.22 6.23 -6.57
CA GLU A 92 -2.48 7.29 -7.26
C GLU A 92 -1.01 6.92 -7.52
N MET A 93 -0.40 6.16 -6.59
CA MET A 93 1.05 5.99 -6.55
C MET A 93 1.54 4.71 -7.20
N THR A 94 0.66 3.72 -7.46
CA THR A 94 1.10 2.37 -7.82
C THR A 94 0.50 1.86 -9.13
N ASP A 95 1.31 1.14 -9.93
CA ASP A 95 0.88 0.43 -11.13
C ASP A 95 0.31 -0.95 -10.80
N GLN A 96 0.82 -1.57 -9.73
CA GLN A 96 0.41 -2.88 -9.22
C GLN A 96 0.03 -2.75 -7.76
N MET A 97 -1.02 -3.44 -7.35
CA MET A 97 -1.52 -3.45 -5.99
C MET A 97 -1.60 -4.88 -5.45
N ALA A 98 -1.15 -5.07 -4.22
CA ALA A 98 -1.36 -6.30 -3.47
C ALA A 98 -2.17 -6.00 -2.21
N VAL A 99 -3.24 -6.75 -1.99
CA VAL A 99 -4.07 -6.66 -0.78
C VAL A 99 -3.67 -7.77 0.18
N MET A 100 -3.36 -7.38 1.43
CA MET A 100 -2.99 -8.33 2.49
C MET A 100 -4.11 -8.45 3.52
N TYR A 101 -4.34 -9.67 3.98
CA TYR A 101 -5.23 -9.97 5.09
C TYR A 101 -4.63 -11.08 5.95
N ALA A 102 -4.62 -10.88 7.27
CA ALA A 102 -4.10 -11.86 8.24
C ALA A 102 -2.71 -12.42 7.87
N GLY A 103 -1.79 -11.56 7.39
CA GLY A 103 -0.41 -11.92 7.07
C GLY A 103 -0.20 -12.53 5.67
N SER A 104 -1.27 -12.75 4.90
CA SER A 104 -1.19 -13.32 3.56
C SER A 104 -1.66 -12.35 2.49
N ILE A 105 -1.08 -12.41 1.29
CA ILE A 105 -1.61 -11.71 0.13
C ILE A 105 -2.83 -12.47 -0.37
N VAL A 106 -3.98 -11.80 -0.41
CA VAL A 106 -5.27 -12.39 -0.83
C VAL A 106 -5.67 -12.00 -2.25
N GLU A 107 -5.12 -10.92 -2.76
CA GLU A 107 -5.31 -10.46 -4.13
C GLU A 107 -4.13 -9.61 -4.58
N ILE A 108 -3.69 -9.76 -5.84
CA ILE A 108 -2.63 -8.96 -6.45
C ILE A 108 -2.89 -8.79 -7.95
N GLY A 109 -2.71 -7.58 -8.45
CA GLY A 109 -2.89 -7.30 -9.88
C GLY A 109 -2.65 -5.84 -10.24
N PRO A 110 -2.87 -5.47 -11.50
CA PRO A 110 -2.87 -4.08 -11.92
C PRO A 110 -3.82 -3.26 -11.04
N THR A 111 -3.34 -2.13 -10.51
CA THR A 111 -4.08 -1.29 -9.57
C THR A 111 -5.48 -0.97 -10.10
N GLU A 112 -5.58 -0.56 -11.37
CA GLU A 112 -6.87 -0.26 -12.02
C GLU A 112 -7.83 -1.46 -11.99
N LYS A 113 -7.34 -2.68 -12.23
CA LYS A 113 -8.17 -3.90 -12.20
C LYS A 113 -8.64 -4.26 -10.80
N VAL A 114 -7.74 -4.22 -9.82
CA VAL A 114 -8.10 -4.50 -8.42
C VAL A 114 -9.15 -3.51 -7.92
N PHE A 115 -9.08 -2.25 -8.32
CA PHE A 115 -10.08 -1.23 -7.96
C PHE A 115 -11.41 -1.40 -8.70
N SER A 116 -11.37 -1.69 -10.01
CA SER A 116 -12.60 -1.74 -10.83
C SER A 116 -13.34 -3.08 -10.71
N THR A 117 -12.60 -4.17 -10.60
CA THR A 117 -13.15 -5.54 -10.59
C THR A 117 -12.46 -6.42 -9.55
N PRO A 118 -12.52 -6.04 -8.25
CA PRO A 118 -11.90 -6.80 -7.18
C PRO A 118 -12.48 -8.22 -7.12
N LYS A 119 -11.61 -9.21 -6.95
CA LYS A 119 -11.99 -10.64 -6.97
C LYS A 119 -12.19 -11.17 -5.56
N HIS A 120 -11.30 -10.83 -4.63
CA HIS A 120 -11.42 -11.31 -3.26
C HIS A 120 -12.50 -10.55 -2.47
N ALA A 121 -13.32 -11.28 -1.70
CA ALA A 121 -14.41 -10.69 -0.92
C ALA A 121 -13.94 -9.60 0.05
N TYR A 122 -12.77 -9.79 0.68
CA TYR A 122 -12.16 -8.77 1.53
C TYR A 122 -11.83 -7.50 0.76
N THR A 123 -11.23 -7.62 -0.44
CA THR A 123 -10.88 -6.45 -1.28
C THR A 123 -12.13 -5.67 -1.67
N ARG A 124 -13.20 -6.36 -2.07
CA ARG A 124 -14.49 -5.71 -2.37
C ARG A 124 -15.02 -4.90 -1.20
N LEU A 125 -15.07 -5.51 -0.01
CA LEU A 125 -15.57 -4.84 1.19
C LEU A 125 -14.65 -3.71 1.66
N LEU A 126 -13.34 -3.87 1.51
CA LEU A 126 -12.35 -2.84 1.82
C LEU A 126 -12.56 -1.60 0.94
N LEU A 127 -12.74 -1.79 -0.37
CA LEU A 127 -13.00 -0.70 -1.30
C LEU A 127 -14.40 -0.07 -1.09
N GLU A 128 -15.42 -0.87 -0.76
CA GLU A 128 -16.77 -0.37 -0.44
C GLU A 128 -16.83 0.42 0.87
N SER A 129 -15.93 0.15 1.81
CA SER A 129 -15.84 0.88 3.08
C SER A 129 -15.05 2.19 2.97
N THR A 130 -14.39 2.43 1.84
CA THR A 130 -13.64 3.66 1.60
C THR A 130 -14.59 4.74 1.08
N PRO A 131 -14.65 5.95 1.71
CA PRO A 131 -15.50 7.04 1.25
C PRO A 131 -15.09 7.48 -0.17
N SER A 132 -16.03 7.44 -1.11
CA SER A 132 -15.83 8.09 -2.40
C SER A 132 -16.02 9.60 -2.26
N VAL A 133 -15.03 10.38 -2.67
CA VAL A 133 -15.13 11.85 -2.70
C VAL A 133 -15.94 12.32 -3.91
N VAL A 134 -16.11 11.46 -4.92
CA VAL A 134 -16.81 11.77 -6.19
C VAL A 134 -17.96 10.79 -6.39
N GLY A 135 -19.17 11.33 -6.61
CA GLY A 135 -20.38 10.56 -6.92
C GLY A 135 -21.45 10.56 -5.83
N GLU A 136 -22.47 9.72 -5.97
CA GLU A 136 -23.54 9.57 -4.99
C GLU A 136 -23.00 9.02 -3.66
N LYS A 137 -23.49 9.58 -2.53
CA LYS A 137 -23.16 9.08 -1.19
C LYS A 137 -23.64 7.63 -1.05
N LYS A 138 -22.74 6.68 -1.25
CA LYS A 138 -23.01 5.27 -0.91
C LYS A 138 -23.00 5.11 0.61
N LYS A 139 -23.93 4.32 1.12
CA LYS A 139 -23.94 3.94 2.54
C LYS A 139 -22.69 3.07 2.78
N LEU A 140 -21.76 3.58 3.60
CA LEU A 140 -20.55 2.82 3.96
C LEU A 140 -20.98 1.52 4.62
N ARG A 141 -20.42 0.41 4.17
CA ARG A 141 -20.54 -0.89 4.83
C ARG A 141 -19.37 -1.06 5.78
N SER A 142 -19.65 -1.30 7.04
CA SER A 142 -18.61 -1.71 7.98
C SER A 142 -18.27 -3.18 7.78
N LEU A 143 -17.00 -3.50 7.95
CA LEU A 143 -16.54 -4.89 8.04
C LEU A 143 -16.86 -5.41 9.44
N ASP A 144 -17.92 -6.22 9.56
CA ASP A 144 -18.31 -6.80 10.84
C ASP A 144 -17.29 -7.84 11.33
N GLY A 145 -17.21 -8.01 12.65
CA GLY A 145 -16.31 -8.95 13.32
C GLY A 145 -14.85 -8.49 13.41
N GLU A 146 -14.05 -9.27 14.12
CA GLU A 146 -12.63 -9.00 14.32
C GLU A 146 -11.75 -9.85 13.39
N PRO A 147 -10.53 -9.38 13.05
CA PRO A 147 -9.54 -10.20 12.35
C PRO A 147 -9.24 -11.48 13.14
N PRO A 148 -8.91 -12.59 12.46
CA PRO A 148 -8.59 -13.84 13.15
C PRO A 148 -7.31 -13.70 13.97
N SER A 149 -7.26 -14.46 15.09
CA SER A 149 -6.03 -14.59 15.86
C SER A 149 -4.97 -15.35 15.06
N LEU A 150 -3.77 -14.77 14.96
CA LEU A 150 -2.62 -15.38 14.28
C LEU A 150 -1.80 -16.30 15.20
N ILE A 151 -2.25 -16.54 16.43
CA ILE A 151 -1.56 -17.44 17.39
C ILE A 151 -1.67 -18.90 16.93
N ASN A 152 -2.81 -19.25 16.32
CA ASN A 152 -3.07 -20.61 15.82
C ASN A 152 -3.01 -20.61 14.30
N GLU A 153 -2.67 -21.77 13.73
CA GLU A 153 -2.75 -22.00 12.28
C GLU A 153 -4.18 -21.80 11.78
N ILE A 154 -4.33 -21.00 10.72
CA ILE A 154 -5.63 -20.77 10.09
C ILE A 154 -5.80 -21.81 9.00
N ILE A 155 -6.81 -22.68 9.16
CA ILE A 155 -7.19 -23.66 8.15
C ILE A 155 -8.22 -23.03 7.22
N GLY A 156 -7.92 -23.02 5.91
CA GLY A 156 -8.79 -22.43 4.89
C GLY A 156 -8.60 -20.92 4.71
N CYS A 157 -9.61 -20.28 4.16
CA CYS A 157 -9.58 -18.84 3.93
C CYS A 157 -9.64 -18.06 5.25
N SER A 158 -8.61 -17.27 5.53
CA SER A 158 -8.53 -16.44 6.74
C SER A 158 -9.68 -15.44 6.88
N PHE A 159 -10.29 -15.04 5.75
CA PHE A 159 -11.42 -14.13 5.72
C PHE A 159 -12.78 -14.83 5.87
N SER A 160 -12.86 -16.15 5.78
CA SER A 160 -14.13 -16.89 5.77
C SER A 160 -15.08 -16.57 6.95
N PRO A 161 -14.62 -16.29 8.19
CA PRO A 161 -15.49 -15.91 9.30
C PRO A 161 -16.22 -14.56 9.12
N ARG A 162 -15.70 -13.71 8.27
CA ARG A 162 -16.20 -12.35 7.98
C ARG A 162 -16.70 -12.20 6.55
N CYS A 163 -16.59 -13.26 5.74
CA CYS A 163 -17.04 -13.26 4.37
C CYS A 163 -18.58 -13.24 4.34
N PRO A 164 -19.21 -12.35 3.57
CA PRO A 164 -20.67 -12.29 3.48
C PRO A 164 -21.28 -13.54 2.81
N ASP A 165 -20.49 -14.23 2.00
CA ASP A 165 -20.92 -15.42 1.25
C ASP A 165 -19.82 -16.51 1.26
N PRO A 166 -19.56 -17.13 2.43
CA PRO A 166 -18.51 -18.12 2.54
C PRO A 166 -18.98 -19.47 1.97
N SER A 167 -18.24 -20.01 0.98
CA SER A 167 -18.46 -21.38 0.49
C SER A 167 -17.98 -22.44 1.49
N SER A 168 -18.37 -23.70 1.27
CA SER A 168 -17.86 -24.84 2.06
C SER A 168 -16.35 -24.96 1.98
N ASP A 169 -15.77 -24.66 0.84
CA ASP A 169 -14.34 -24.76 0.56
C ASP A 169 -13.52 -23.71 1.32
N CYS A 170 -14.13 -22.57 1.67
CA CYS A 170 -13.47 -21.56 2.52
C CYS A 170 -13.16 -22.09 3.93
N LYS A 171 -13.96 -23.01 4.47
CA LYS A 171 -13.83 -23.55 5.83
C LYS A 171 -13.03 -24.85 5.90
N ASN A 172 -13.16 -25.66 4.85
CA ASN A 172 -12.51 -26.98 4.73
C ASN A 172 -11.92 -27.12 3.33
N PRO A 173 -10.80 -26.45 3.05
CA PRO A 173 -10.25 -26.47 1.72
C PRO A 173 -9.81 -27.89 1.33
N ILE A 174 -10.28 -28.33 0.19
CA ILE A 174 -9.82 -29.58 -0.45
C ILE A 174 -8.42 -29.37 -1.06
N LYS A 175 -8.06 -28.13 -1.31
CA LYS A 175 -6.77 -27.70 -1.87
C LYS A 175 -6.09 -26.71 -0.95
N GLU A 176 -4.77 -26.68 -1.02
CA GLU A 176 -3.97 -25.65 -0.37
C GLU A 176 -4.44 -24.25 -0.83
N MET A 177 -4.63 -23.36 0.13
CA MET A 177 -5.02 -21.97 -0.14
C MET A 177 -3.85 -21.24 -0.78
N GLY A 178 -4.13 -20.47 -1.81
CA GLY A 178 -3.10 -19.71 -2.48
C GLY A 178 -3.62 -18.91 -3.68
N LEU A 179 -2.77 -18.01 -4.14
CA LEU A 179 -3.09 -17.16 -5.28
C LEU A 179 -3.14 -17.98 -6.58
N VAL A 180 -4.22 -17.80 -7.33
CA VAL A 180 -4.38 -18.33 -8.69
C VAL A 180 -4.62 -17.17 -9.65
N GLU A 181 -4.12 -17.30 -10.86
CA GLU A 181 -4.35 -16.31 -11.90
C GLU A 181 -5.80 -16.43 -12.40
N ILE A 182 -6.58 -15.36 -12.25
CA ILE A 182 -7.98 -15.26 -12.67
C ILE A 182 -8.09 -14.59 -14.03
N GLU A 183 -7.28 -13.57 -14.25
CA GLU A 183 -7.13 -12.86 -15.52
C GLU A 183 -5.64 -12.57 -15.73
N PRO A 184 -5.17 -12.31 -16.95
CA PRO A 184 -3.77 -12.03 -17.21
C PRO A 184 -3.18 -10.97 -16.28
N GLY A 185 -2.25 -11.40 -15.40
CA GLY A 185 -1.58 -10.57 -14.40
C GLY A 185 -2.45 -10.19 -13.18
N HIS A 186 -3.65 -10.78 -13.02
CA HIS A 186 -4.53 -10.55 -11.87
C HIS A 186 -4.78 -11.86 -11.13
N PHE A 187 -4.33 -11.94 -9.90
CA PHE A 187 -4.36 -13.14 -9.06
C PHE A 187 -5.21 -12.87 -7.81
N ALA A 188 -5.97 -13.85 -7.40
CA ALA A 188 -6.66 -13.82 -6.10
C ALA A 188 -6.64 -15.22 -5.47
N ASP A 189 -6.98 -15.27 -4.19
CA ASP A 189 -7.07 -16.53 -3.46
C ASP A 189 -8.05 -17.49 -4.15
N ASN A 190 -7.65 -18.75 -4.29
CA ASN A 190 -8.40 -19.76 -5.06
C ASN A 190 -9.82 -20.01 -4.52
N CYS A 191 -10.10 -19.71 -3.25
CA CYS A 191 -11.45 -19.78 -2.70
C CYS A 191 -12.42 -18.77 -3.32
N CYS A 192 -11.92 -17.71 -3.94
CA CYS A 192 -12.75 -16.64 -4.52
C CYS A 192 -12.98 -16.79 -6.02
N VAL A 193 -12.44 -17.85 -6.65
CA VAL A 193 -12.66 -18.13 -8.08
C VAL A 193 -14.14 -18.44 -8.36
N ASP A 194 -14.80 -19.13 -7.42
CA ASP A 194 -16.19 -19.56 -7.54
C ASP A 194 -17.16 -18.73 -6.69
N CYS A 195 -16.67 -17.71 -5.98
CA CYS A 195 -17.44 -16.76 -5.18
C CYS A 195 -17.73 -15.50 -6.01
N GLY A 196 -18.41 -15.66 -7.14
CA GLY A 196 -18.72 -14.62 -8.11
C GLY A 196 -19.93 -13.76 -7.75
#